data_1700aa0b8f52918e766253214e88d4a4
#
_entry.id   1700aa0b8f52918e766253214e88d4a4
#
_cell.length_a   1.000
_cell.length_b   1.000
_cell.length_c   1.000
_cell.angle_alpha   90.00
_cell.angle_beta   90.00
_cell.angle_gamma   90.00
#
_symmetry.space_group_name_H-M   'P 1'
#
loop_
_entity.id
_entity.type
_entity.pdbx_description
1 polymer ?
#
loop_
_entity_poly.entity_id
_entity_poly.type
_entity_poly.pdbx_seq_one_letter_code
_entity_poly.pdbx_strand_id
1 'polypeptide(L)'
;MNKLIAFDCDSTLSGIEGVDELARLAGDDVFRQVEDLTNQAMNGEIPIEEIFSRRLELINPTRHQCLEIGKAYLEEIEPTAKETISKLKKQGWECIIISGGFVTCIEELAEYLEISSIEAVPLYFNENGDYLGFDSDYPTTRNGGKPELLKKVAKNTSAEHVVMVGDGVSDLETFGIADRFIGFTRYAARQQILENSPHIASELSQVLDILKDC
;
A
#
# COMPACT_ATOMS: atom_id res chain seq x y z
N MET A 1 -3.08 -3.14 26.44
CA MET A 1 -2.91 -3.94 25.21
C MET A 1 -2.52 -3.00 24.09
N ASN A 2 -1.39 -3.25 23.45
CA ASN A 2 -0.94 -2.47 22.28
C ASN A 2 -1.62 -3.05 21.04
N LYS A 3 -2.33 -2.22 20.31
CA LYS A 3 -3.10 -2.62 19.11
C LYS A 3 -2.51 -1.96 17.88
N LEU A 4 -2.18 -2.75 16.87
CA LEU A 4 -1.61 -2.31 15.59
C LEU A 4 -2.57 -2.65 14.45
N ILE A 5 -2.86 -1.67 13.60
CA ILE A 5 -3.56 -1.89 12.34
C ILE A 5 -2.75 -1.30 11.19
N ALA A 6 -2.44 -2.14 10.21
CA ALA A 6 -1.78 -1.77 8.99
C ALA A 6 -2.80 -1.68 7.85
N PHE A 7 -2.66 -0.67 7.01
CA PHE A 7 -3.43 -0.48 5.79
C PHE A 7 -2.52 -0.52 4.58
N ASP A 8 -2.94 -1.18 3.52
CA ASP A 8 -2.40 -0.90 2.19
C ASP A 8 -2.82 0.48 1.73
N CYS A 9 -2.11 1.04 0.74
CA CYS A 9 -2.40 2.36 0.17
C CYS A 9 -3.25 2.26 -1.10
N ASP A 10 -2.67 1.66 -2.15
CA ASP A 10 -3.27 1.51 -3.47
C ASP A 10 -4.53 0.65 -3.38
N SER A 11 -5.59 1.04 -4.06
CA SER A 11 -6.89 0.33 -4.06
C SER A 11 -7.47 0.02 -2.66
N THR A 12 -6.94 0.65 -1.60
CA THR A 12 -7.38 0.49 -0.20
C THR A 12 -7.65 1.84 0.48
N LEU A 13 -6.62 2.62 0.84
CA LEU A 13 -6.79 3.98 1.39
C LEU A 13 -7.16 5.00 0.31
N SER A 14 -6.78 4.74 -0.93
CA SER A 14 -7.14 5.53 -2.10
C SER A 14 -7.53 4.61 -3.27
N GLY A 15 -8.32 5.13 -4.20
CA GLY A 15 -8.85 4.38 -5.35
C GLY A 15 -7.90 4.24 -6.53
N ILE A 16 -6.67 4.76 -6.44
CA ILE A 16 -5.69 4.72 -7.53
C ILE A 16 -4.57 3.70 -7.27
N GLU A 17 -3.85 3.35 -8.32
CA GLU A 17 -2.60 2.59 -8.32
C GLU A 17 -1.45 3.56 -8.64
N GLY A 18 -0.63 3.92 -7.64
CA GLY A 18 0.34 5.00 -7.77
C GLY A 18 1.41 4.77 -8.82
N VAL A 19 1.85 3.51 -9.04
CA VAL A 19 2.81 3.17 -10.09
C VAL A 19 2.21 3.37 -11.48
N ASP A 20 0.94 3.02 -11.67
CA ASP A 20 0.25 3.16 -12.95
C ASP A 20 0.01 4.65 -13.27
N GLU A 21 -0.34 5.45 -12.27
CA GLU A 21 -0.49 6.90 -12.46
C GLU A 21 0.84 7.58 -12.76
N LEU A 22 1.95 7.18 -12.11
CA LEU A 22 3.29 7.65 -12.50
C LEU A 22 3.64 7.28 -13.94
N ALA A 23 3.27 6.07 -14.38
CA ALA A 23 3.49 5.65 -15.76
C ALA A 23 2.65 6.47 -16.76
N ARG A 24 1.41 6.87 -16.40
CA ARG A 24 0.57 7.78 -17.19
C ARG A 24 1.20 9.16 -17.32
N LEU A 25 1.74 9.71 -16.24
CA LEU A 25 2.47 10.98 -16.26
C LEU A 25 3.75 10.93 -17.12
N ALA A 26 4.38 9.75 -17.23
CA ALA A 26 5.53 9.55 -18.12
C ALA A 26 5.14 9.42 -19.60
N GLY A 27 3.86 9.17 -19.92
CA GLY A 27 3.28 9.13 -21.25
C GLY A 27 2.64 7.79 -21.62
N ASP A 28 1.75 7.83 -22.63
CA ASP A 28 0.94 6.67 -23.04
C ASP A 28 1.77 5.44 -23.45
N ASP A 29 2.94 5.66 -24.07
CA ASP A 29 3.82 4.56 -24.47
C ASP A 29 4.47 3.89 -23.25
N VAL A 30 4.84 4.67 -22.25
CA VAL A 30 5.40 4.15 -20.98
C VAL A 30 4.33 3.40 -20.22
N PHE A 31 3.13 3.97 -20.13
CA PHE A 31 2.01 3.32 -19.46
C PHE A 31 1.72 1.93 -20.04
N ARG A 32 1.63 1.81 -21.38
CA ARG A 32 1.41 0.51 -22.04
C ARG A 32 2.51 -0.51 -21.72
N GLN A 33 3.78 -0.08 -21.73
CA GLN A 33 4.89 -0.97 -21.41
C GLN A 33 4.88 -1.43 -19.95
N VAL A 34 4.51 -0.54 -19.03
CA VAL A 34 4.36 -0.86 -17.60
C VAL A 34 3.21 -1.84 -17.36
N GLU A 35 2.07 -1.63 -18.03
CA GLU A 35 0.92 -2.53 -18.00
C GLU A 35 1.27 -3.93 -18.53
N ASP A 36 1.99 -4.00 -19.66
CA ASP A 36 2.47 -5.27 -20.23
C ASP A 36 3.41 -6.01 -19.26
N LEU A 37 4.34 -5.33 -18.62
CA LEU A 37 5.21 -5.92 -17.60
C LEU A 37 4.41 -6.45 -16.40
N THR A 38 3.42 -5.70 -15.95
CA THR A 38 2.54 -6.13 -14.85
C THR A 38 1.79 -7.41 -15.23
N ASN A 39 1.24 -7.48 -16.45
CA ASN A 39 0.54 -8.66 -16.95
C ASN A 39 1.47 -9.88 -17.07
N GLN A 40 2.70 -9.71 -17.58
CA GLN A 40 3.70 -10.77 -17.65
C GLN A 40 4.05 -11.34 -16.26
N ALA A 41 4.13 -10.47 -15.24
CA ALA A 41 4.32 -10.93 -13.87
C ALA A 41 3.14 -11.75 -13.35
N MET A 42 1.94 -11.23 -13.57
CA MET A 42 0.72 -11.90 -13.11
C MET A 42 0.55 -13.27 -13.78
N ASN A 43 1.07 -13.44 -15.01
CA ASN A 43 1.11 -14.72 -15.71
C ASN A 43 2.28 -15.61 -15.28
N GLY A 44 3.18 -15.13 -14.41
CA GLY A 44 4.36 -15.88 -13.96
C GLY A 44 5.48 -15.98 -15.01
N GLU A 45 5.45 -15.13 -16.04
CA GLU A 45 6.45 -15.11 -17.12
C GLU A 45 7.75 -14.42 -16.70
N ILE A 46 7.64 -13.44 -15.78
CA ILE A 46 8.76 -12.68 -15.23
C ILE A 46 8.65 -12.66 -13.70
N PRO A 47 9.76 -12.83 -12.95
CA PRO A 47 9.76 -12.65 -11.51
C PRO A 47 9.33 -11.23 -11.10
N ILE A 48 8.56 -11.10 -10.00
CA ILE A 48 8.05 -9.81 -9.55
C ILE A 48 9.18 -8.84 -9.16
N GLU A 49 10.29 -9.38 -8.67
CA GLU A 49 11.48 -8.61 -8.29
C GLU A 49 12.13 -7.90 -9.49
N GLU A 50 12.10 -8.53 -10.67
CA GLU A 50 12.62 -7.92 -11.90
C GLU A 50 11.70 -6.82 -12.43
N ILE A 51 10.39 -6.98 -12.23
CA ILE A 51 9.41 -6.02 -12.75
C ILE A 51 9.49 -4.70 -12.03
N PHE A 52 9.73 -4.71 -10.73
CA PHE A 52 9.81 -3.50 -9.94
C PHE A 52 10.87 -2.54 -10.51
N SER A 53 12.08 -3.04 -10.76
CA SER A 53 13.17 -2.27 -11.37
C SER A 53 12.82 -1.80 -12.79
N ARG A 54 12.32 -2.72 -13.64
CA ARG A 54 12.01 -2.40 -15.05
C ARG A 54 10.93 -1.33 -15.18
N ARG A 55 9.89 -1.36 -14.34
CA ARG A 55 8.86 -0.32 -14.34
C ARG A 55 9.44 1.04 -13.98
N LEU A 56 10.27 1.11 -12.94
CA LEU A 56 10.92 2.36 -12.53
C LEU A 56 11.93 2.89 -13.54
N GLU A 57 12.66 2.02 -14.26
CA GLU A 57 13.54 2.42 -15.37
C GLU A 57 12.76 3.05 -16.52
N LEU A 58 11.57 2.52 -16.85
CA LEU A 58 10.70 3.06 -17.89
C LEU A 58 10.06 4.39 -17.47
N ILE A 59 9.56 4.46 -16.25
CA ILE A 59 8.86 5.63 -15.70
C ILE A 59 9.85 6.77 -15.45
N ASN A 60 11.00 6.47 -14.86
CA ASN A 60 12.03 7.45 -14.46
C ASN A 60 11.42 8.67 -13.74
N PRO A 61 10.71 8.48 -12.61
CA PRO A 61 9.82 9.49 -12.04
C PRO A 61 10.61 10.64 -11.43
N THR A 62 10.21 11.87 -11.69
CA THR A 62 10.75 13.02 -10.96
C THR A 62 10.08 13.15 -9.58
N ARG A 63 10.78 13.81 -8.63
CA ARG A 63 10.18 14.16 -7.33
C ARG A 63 8.85 14.91 -7.50
N HIS A 64 8.78 15.81 -8.50
CA HIS A 64 7.57 16.59 -8.77
C HIS A 64 6.39 15.70 -9.15
N GLN A 65 6.61 14.73 -10.05
CA GLN A 65 5.59 13.74 -10.42
C GLN A 65 5.13 12.90 -9.22
N CYS A 66 6.05 12.49 -8.34
CA CYS A 66 5.67 11.79 -7.12
C CYS A 66 4.77 12.64 -6.20
N LEU A 67 5.04 13.94 -6.08
CA LEU A 67 4.18 14.85 -5.32
C LEU A 67 2.82 15.11 -6.00
N GLU A 68 2.75 15.06 -7.34
CA GLU A 68 1.48 15.09 -8.07
C GLU A 68 0.64 13.85 -7.77
N ILE A 69 1.27 12.67 -7.70
CA ILE A 69 0.58 11.45 -7.26
C ILE A 69 0.10 11.56 -5.81
N GLY A 70 0.86 12.22 -4.93
CA GLY A 70 0.42 12.49 -3.55
C GLY A 70 -0.92 13.23 -3.50
N LYS A 71 -1.10 14.22 -4.36
CA LYS A 71 -2.38 14.93 -4.50
C LYS A 71 -3.48 14.05 -5.07
N ALA A 72 -3.17 13.25 -6.09
CA ALA A 72 -4.11 12.31 -6.68
C ALA A 72 -4.61 11.27 -5.65
N TYR A 73 -3.74 10.79 -4.76
CA TYR A 73 -4.15 9.94 -3.64
C TYR A 73 -5.17 10.62 -2.73
N LEU A 74 -5.02 11.93 -2.48
CA LEU A 74 -5.99 12.69 -1.68
C LEU A 74 -7.30 12.95 -2.41
N GLU A 75 -7.26 13.19 -3.72
CA GLU A 75 -8.46 13.41 -4.54
C GLU A 75 -9.32 12.15 -4.62
N GLU A 76 -8.69 10.97 -4.67
CA GLU A 76 -9.32 9.66 -4.76
C GLU A 76 -9.31 8.88 -3.43
N ILE A 77 -9.17 9.60 -2.31
CA ILE A 77 -9.17 8.98 -0.98
C ILE A 77 -10.47 8.21 -0.73
N GLU A 78 -10.38 7.07 -0.06
CA GLU A 78 -11.58 6.32 0.35
C GLU A 78 -12.45 7.21 1.27
N PRO A 79 -13.73 7.41 0.93
CA PRO A 79 -14.56 8.46 1.54
C PRO A 79 -14.70 8.37 3.07
N THR A 80 -14.54 7.17 3.65
CA THR A 80 -14.67 6.96 5.10
C THR A 80 -13.32 6.86 5.82
N ALA A 81 -12.19 6.91 5.09
CA ALA A 81 -10.83 6.67 5.62
C ALA A 81 -10.50 7.59 6.80
N LYS A 82 -10.63 8.91 6.62
CA LYS A 82 -10.26 9.90 7.65
C LYS A 82 -11.01 9.69 8.95
N GLU A 83 -12.31 9.48 8.85
CA GLU A 83 -13.15 9.28 10.04
C GLU A 83 -12.86 7.94 10.71
N THR A 84 -12.66 6.89 9.91
CA THR A 84 -12.35 5.54 10.41
C THR A 84 -11.03 5.52 11.15
N ILE A 85 -9.97 6.06 10.56
CA ILE A 85 -8.63 6.13 11.19
C ILE A 85 -8.68 6.96 12.48
N SER A 86 -9.38 8.11 12.48
CA SER A 86 -9.56 8.91 13.69
C SER A 86 -10.26 8.13 14.82
N LYS A 87 -11.28 7.34 14.48
CA LYS A 87 -11.99 6.48 15.46
C LYS A 87 -11.11 5.35 15.98
N LEU A 88 -10.36 4.67 15.10
CA LEU A 88 -9.43 3.61 15.49
C LEU A 88 -8.36 4.12 16.46
N LYS A 89 -7.76 5.29 16.18
CA LYS A 89 -6.81 5.92 17.08
C LYS A 89 -7.40 6.24 18.46
N LYS A 90 -8.65 6.76 18.50
CA LYS A 90 -9.37 7.00 19.77
C LYS A 90 -9.64 5.70 20.54
N GLN A 91 -9.71 4.56 19.86
CA GLN A 91 -9.86 3.23 20.45
C GLN A 91 -8.52 2.58 20.85
N GLY A 92 -7.41 3.32 20.69
CA GLY A 92 -6.06 2.88 21.09
C GLY A 92 -5.34 2.07 20.00
N TRP A 93 -5.79 2.08 18.74
CA TRP A 93 -5.07 1.46 17.65
C TRP A 93 -3.94 2.37 17.16
N GLU A 94 -2.75 1.82 17.02
CA GLU A 94 -1.68 2.41 16.23
C GLU A 94 -1.97 2.10 14.74
N CYS A 95 -2.17 3.14 13.93
CA CYS A 95 -2.46 3.01 12.50
C CYS A 95 -1.18 3.27 11.71
N ILE A 96 -0.84 2.35 10.80
CA ILE A 96 0.32 2.46 9.91
C ILE A 96 -0.08 2.17 8.46
N ILE A 97 0.78 2.58 7.52
CA ILE A 97 0.67 2.19 6.11
C ILE A 97 1.79 1.20 5.79
N ILE A 98 1.45 0.06 5.14
CA ILE A 98 2.40 -0.87 4.54
C ILE A 98 2.04 -1.04 3.07
N SER A 99 2.85 -0.50 2.16
CA SER A 99 2.55 -0.45 0.74
C SER A 99 3.73 -0.89 -0.14
N GLY A 100 3.42 -1.45 -1.31
CA GLY A 100 4.36 -1.64 -2.42
C GLY A 100 4.63 -0.36 -3.22
N GLY A 101 3.91 0.73 -2.91
CA GLY A 101 4.14 2.05 -3.50
C GLY A 101 5.35 2.77 -2.92
N PHE A 102 5.42 4.09 -3.14
CA PHE A 102 6.59 4.91 -2.82
C PHE A 102 6.30 5.90 -1.70
N VAL A 103 7.23 5.99 -0.74
CA VAL A 103 7.13 6.93 0.40
C VAL A 103 6.75 8.34 -0.08
N THR A 104 7.50 8.88 -1.04
CA THR A 104 7.31 10.25 -1.54
C THR A 104 5.91 10.49 -2.14
N CYS A 105 5.26 9.45 -2.67
CA CYS A 105 3.88 9.56 -3.19
C CYS A 105 2.84 9.46 -2.07
N ILE A 106 3.13 8.70 -1.00
CA ILE A 106 2.17 8.38 0.06
C ILE A 106 2.17 9.42 1.20
N GLU A 107 3.28 10.15 1.37
CA GLU A 107 3.48 11.06 2.51
C GLU A 107 2.32 12.06 2.70
N GLU A 108 1.81 12.69 1.63
CA GLU A 108 0.74 13.68 1.71
C GLU A 108 -0.60 13.06 2.19
N LEU A 109 -0.92 11.85 1.71
CA LEU A 109 -2.08 11.07 2.18
C LEU A 109 -1.92 10.69 3.65
N ALA A 110 -0.74 10.20 4.04
CA ALA A 110 -0.45 9.82 5.41
C ALA A 110 -0.55 11.01 6.37
N GLU A 111 -0.01 12.17 5.98
CA GLU A 111 -0.14 13.42 6.76
C GLU A 111 -1.62 13.82 6.92
N TYR A 112 -2.38 13.81 5.84
CA TYR A 112 -3.82 14.08 5.91
C TYR A 112 -4.57 13.14 6.85
N LEU A 113 -4.23 11.83 6.83
CA LEU A 113 -4.81 10.81 7.71
C LEU A 113 -4.21 10.83 9.12
N GLU A 114 -3.20 11.69 9.36
CA GLU A 114 -2.42 11.75 10.60
C GLU A 114 -1.70 10.43 10.94
N ILE A 115 -1.36 9.63 9.93
CA ILE A 115 -0.57 8.41 10.09
C ILE A 115 0.91 8.77 9.99
N SER A 116 1.67 8.53 11.06
CA SER A 116 3.10 8.90 11.14
C SER A 116 4.05 7.80 10.70
N SER A 117 3.58 6.57 10.56
CA SER A 117 4.40 5.41 10.18
C SER A 117 4.03 4.90 8.79
N ILE A 118 4.98 5.01 7.87
CA ILE A 118 4.86 4.54 6.48
C ILE A 118 5.99 3.55 6.22
N GLU A 119 5.65 2.32 5.90
CA GLU A 119 6.54 1.28 5.38
C GLU A 119 6.24 1.12 3.88
N ALA A 120 6.99 1.84 3.05
CA ALA A 120 6.89 1.89 1.59
C ALA A 120 8.27 2.10 0.98
N VAL A 121 8.41 1.90 -0.34
CA VAL A 121 9.71 1.93 -1.00
C VAL A 121 10.28 3.36 -1.08
N PRO A 122 11.50 3.62 -0.55
CA PRO A 122 12.16 4.90 -0.71
C PRO A 122 12.63 5.12 -2.15
N LEU A 123 12.33 6.29 -2.73
CA LEU A 123 12.93 6.77 -3.97
C LEU A 123 14.00 7.81 -3.67
N TYR A 124 15.08 7.81 -4.45
CA TYR A 124 16.18 8.74 -4.33
C TYR A 124 16.17 9.75 -5.48
N PHE A 125 16.43 11.02 -5.16
CA PHE A 125 16.43 12.12 -6.11
C PHE A 125 17.67 13.02 -5.89
N ASN A 126 18.16 13.63 -6.99
CA ASN A 126 19.17 14.68 -6.88
C ASN A 126 18.55 16.01 -6.39
N GLU A 127 19.39 17.04 -6.28
CA GLU A 127 18.96 18.40 -5.85
C GLU A 127 17.92 19.03 -6.78
N ASN A 128 17.94 18.66 -8.07
CA ASN A 128 16.97 19.16 -9.06
C ASN A 128 15.66 18.36 -9.05
N GLY A 129 15.57 17.25 -8.28
CA GLY A 129 14.41 16.38 -8.25
C GLY A 129 14.41 15.29 -9.32
N ASP A 130 15.53 15.09 -10.05
CA ASP A 130 15.63 13.98 -11.01
C ASP A 130 15.88 12.67 -10.27
N TYR A 131 15.33 11.59 -10.80
CA TYR A 131 15.42 10.25 -10.24
C TYR A 131 16.86 9.71 -10.24
N LEU A 132 17.29 9.15 -9.12
CA LEU A 132 18.60 8.51 -8.97
C LEU A 132 18.50 7.00 -8.71
N GLY A 133 17.32 6.51 -8.32
CA GLY A 133 17.13 5.12 -7.98
C GLY A 133 16.16 4.93 -6.82
N PHE A 134 16.05 3.70 -6.33
CA PHE A 134 15.23 3.32 -5.20
C PHE A 134 15.98 2.33 -4.29
N ASP A 135 15.46 2.07 -3.11
CA ASP A 135 15.99 1.03 -2.22
C ASP A 135 15.54 -0.36 -2.74
N SER A 136 16.41 -1.01 -3.51
CA SER A 136 16.12 -2.34 -4.09
C SER A 136 16.04 -3.46 -3.04
N ASP A 137 16.59 -3.25 -1.85
CA ASP A 137 16.56 -4.23 -0.76
C ASP A 137 15.34 -4.04 0.14
N TYR A 138 14.53 -2.99 -0.11
CA TYR A 138 13.35 -2.74 0.68
C TYR A 138 12.34 -3.89 0.55
N PRO A 139 11.77 -4.41 1.66
CA PRO A 139 11.01 -5.66 1.63
C PRO A 139 9.85 -5.70 0.63
N THR A 140 9.11 -4.60 0.45
CA THR A 140 7.94 -4.58 -0.46
C THR A 140 8.29 -4.55 -1.95
N THR A 141 9.57 -4.57 -2.32
CA THR A 141 10.01 -4.77 -3.72
C THR A 141 9.95 -6.23 -4.16
N ARG A 142 9.67 -7.17 -3.24
CA ARG A 142 9.66 -8.62 -3.47
C ARG A 142 8.48 -9.32 -2.78
N ASN A 143 8.23 -10.56 -3.20
CA ASN A 143 7.23 -11.42 -2.56
C ASN A 143 7.54 -11.62 -1.07
N GLY A 144 6.51 -11.71 -0.23
CA GLY A 144 6.65 -11.86 1.22
C GLY A 144 7.12 -10.61 1.97
N GLY A 145 7.27 -9.47 1.30
CA GLY A 145 7.75 -8.23 1.91
C GLY A 145 6.79 -7.60 2.90
N LYS A 146 5.48 -7.58 2.61
CA LYS A 146 4.49 -7.06 3.56
C LYS A 146 4.42 -7.90 4.85
N PRO A 147 4.40 -9.25 4.80
CA PRO A 147 4.56 -10.09 5.99
C PRO A 147 5.80 -9.78 6.82
N GLU A 148 6.96 -9.60 6.17
CA GLU A 148 8.21 -9.27 6.85
C GLU A 148 8.11 -7.93 7.60
N LEU A 149 7.60 -6.88 6.94
CA LEU A 149 7.42 -5.57 7.56
C LEU A 149 6.42 -5.59 8.70
N LEU A 150 5.26 -6.21 8.49
CA LEU A 150 4.23 -6.30 9.54
C LEU A 150 4.78 -6.98 10.79
N LYS A 151 5.51 -8.09 10.64
CA LYS A 151 6.16 -8.79 11.74
C LYS A 151 7.20 -7.93 12.46
N LYS A 152 8.00 -7.18 11.69
CA LYS A 152 9.02 -6.25 12.22
C LYS A 152 8.36 -5.14 13.04
N VAL A 153 7.33 -4.49 12.49
CA VAL A 153 6.64 -3.38 13.16
C VAL A 153 5.89 -3.89 14.39
N ALA A 154 5.14 -4.99 14.31
CA ALA A 154 4.44 -5.59 15.45
C ALA A 154 5.39 -5.92 16.61
N LYS A 155 6.58 -6.43 16.31
CA LYS A 155 7.62 -6.67 17.33
C LYS A 155 8.13 -5.38 17.96
N ASN A 156 8.41 -4.35 17.16
CA ASN A 156 8.96 -3.07 17.62
C ASN A 156 7.97 -2.30 18.52
N THR A 157 6.69 -2.37 18.19
CA THR A 157 5.60 -1.73 18.96
C THR A 157 5.10 -2.60 20.11
N SER A 158 5.60 -3.84 20.21
CA SER A 158 5.10 -4.84 21.17
C SER A 158 3.59 -5.02 21.07
N ALA A 159 3.07 -5.05 19.84
CA ALA A 159 1.64 -5.19 19.58
C ALA A 159 1.14 -6.57 20.01
N GLU A 160 0.05 -6.57 20.76
CA GLU A 160 -0.65 -7.78 21.24
C GLU A 160 -1.81 -8.15 20.30
N HIS A 161 -2.29 -7.19 19.53
CA HIS A 161 -3.30 -7.36 18.47
C HIS A 161 -2.81 -6.71 17.18
N VAL A 162 -2.77 -7.49 16.13
CA VAL A 162 -2.27 -7.07 14.82
C VAL A 162 -3.33 -7.32 13.75
N VAL A 163 -3.66 -6.27 12.98
CA VAL A 163 -4.64 -6.34 11.89
C VAL A 163 -4.01 -5.83 10.61
N MET A 164 -4.33 -6.47 9.48
CA MET A 164 -4.01 -5.98 8.14
C MET A 164 -5.27 -5.78 7.33
N VAL A 165 -5.35 -4.65 6.64
CA VAL A 165 -6.43 -4.29 5.70
C VAL A 165 -5.80 -4.04 4.34
N GLY A 166 -6.24 -4.76 3.31
CA GLY A 166 -5.71 -4.59 1.96
C GLY A 166 -6.50 -5.38 0.91
N ASP A 167 -6.26 -5.08 -0.36
CA ASP A 167 -7.00 -5.60 -1.51
C ASP A 167 -6.23 -6.66 -2.32
N GLY A 168 -4.93 -6.85 -2.03
CA GLY A 168 -4.02 -7.66 -2.82
C GLY A 168 -3.57 -8.97 -2.16
N VAL A 169 -2.98 -9.85 -2.97
CA VAL A 169 -2.40 -11.13 -2.49
C VAL A 169 -1.27 -10.89 -1.51
N SER A 170 -0.45 -9.86 -1.73
CA SER A 170 0.64 -9.49 -0.82
C SER A 170 0.15 -9.09 0.57
N ASP A 171 -1.09 -8.56 0.66
CA ASP A 171 -1.74 -8.27 1.94
C ASP A 171 -2.26 -9.54 2.58
N LEU A 172 -2.90 -10.41 1.78
CA LEU A 172 -3.39 -11.71 2.23
C LEU A 172 -2.27 -12.60 2.79
N GLU A 173 -1.05 -12.51 2.24
CA GLU A 173 0.14 -13.21 2.75
C GLU A 173 0.47 -12.87 4.21
N THR A 174 -0.03 -11.74 4.72
CA THR A 174 0.13 -11.36 6.14
C THR A 174 -0.75 -12.17 7.09
N PHE A 175 -1.74 -12.90 6.54
CA PHE A 175 -2.62 -13.75 7.35
C PHE A 175 -1.84 -14.86 8.06
N GLY A 176 -1.99 -14.95 9.38
CA GLY A 176 -1.19 -15.82 10.22
C GLY A 176 -0.03 -15.11 10.94
N ILE A 177 0.36 -13.89 10.47
CA ILE A 177 1.15 -12.91 11.24
C ILE A 177 0.19 -11.90 11.86
N ALA A 178 -0.73 -11.37 11.07
CA ALA A 178 -1.88 -10.64 11.57
C ALA A 178 -2.87 -11.60 12.26
N ASP A 179 -3.40 -11.20 13.41
CA ASP A 179 -4.50 -11.92 14.09
C ASP A 179 -5.78 -11.87 13.25
N ARG A 180 -5.96 -10.77 12.50
CA ARG A 180 -7.06 -10.61 11.55
C ARG A 180 -6.54 -10.00 10.23
N PHE A 181 -7.00 -10.60 9.14
CA PHE A 181 -6.91 -10.02 7.80
C PHE A 181 -8.30 -9.58 7.34
N ILE A 182 -8.40 -8.35 6.84
CA ILE A 182 -9.64 -7.78 6.28
C ILE A 182 -9.39 -7.47 4.82
N GLY A 183 -9.99 -8.26 3.93
CA GLY A 183 -9.94 -8.04 2.49
C GLY A 183 -10.77 -6.81 2.10
N PHE A 184 -10.13 -5.81 1.48
CA PHE A 184 -10.80 -4.62 1.01
C PHE A 184 -11.19 -4.78 -0.47
N THR A 185 -12.45 -4.47 -0.83
CA THR A 185 -12.99 -4.85 -2.15
C THR A 185 -13.72 -3.71 -2.87
N ARG A 186 -13.58 -2.46 -2.39
CA ARG A 186 -14.25 -1.30 -2.98
C ARG A 186 -13.81 -1.02 -4.40
N TYR A 187 -12.50 -1.01 -4.64
CA TYR A 187 -11.88 -0.61 -5.91
C TYR A 187 -11.47 -1.81 -6.75
N ALA A 188 -11.03 -2.88 -6.10
CA ALA A 188 -10.63 -4.12 -6.76
C ALA A 188 -11.21 -5.33 -6.03
N ALA A 189 -12.23 -5.97 -6.60
CA ALA A 189 -12.83 -7.21 -6.06
C ALA A 189 -12.08 -8.45 -6.59
N ARG A 190 -10.83 -8.64 -6.14
CA ARG A 190 -9.96 -9.72 -6.60
C ARG A 190 -10.48 -11.07 -6.07
N GLN A 191 -10.60 -12.06 -6.96
CA GLN A 191 -11.17 -13.37 -6.61
C GLN A 191 -10.45 -14.03 -5.44
N GLN A 192 -9.12 -13.99 -5.40
CA GLN A 192 -8.34 -14.58 -4.31
C GLN A 192 -8.65 -13.94 -2.95
N ILE A 193 -8.93 -12.63 -2.92
CA ILE A 193 -9.32 -11.91 -1.70
C ILE A 193 -10.71 -12.32 -1.27
N LEU A 194 -11.67 -12.40 -2.20
CA LEU A 194 -13.04 -12.81 -1.90
C LEU A 194 -13.13 -14.24 -1.34
N GLU A 195 -12.29 -15.15 -1.85
CA GLU A 195 -12.32 -16.57 -1.49
C GLU A 195 -11.54 -16.88 -0.19
N ASN A 196 -10.48 -16.12 0.11
CA ASN A 196 -9.54 -16.48 1.17
C ASN A 196 -9.51 -15.50 2.35
N SER A 197 -10.22 -14.37 2.28
CA SER A 197 -10.26 -13.42 3.40
C SER A 197 -11.30 -13.83 4.44
N PRO A 198 -10.94 -13.93 5.72
CA PRO A 198 -11.91 -14.25 6.78
C PRO A 198 -12.93 -13.14 7.01
N HIS A 199 -12.57 -11.91 6.66
CA HIS A 199 -13.43 -10.73 6.73
C HIS A 199 -13.29 -9.91 5.45
N ILE A 200 -14.42 -9.37 4.97
CA ILE A 200 -14.48 -8.53 3.78
C ILE A 200 -15.09 -7.17 4.17
N ALA A 201 -14.50 -6.10 3.64
CA ALA A 201 -15.00 -4.75 3.74
C ALA A 201 -14.99 -4.07 2.36
N SER A 202 -16.05 -3.34 2.01
CA SER A 202 -16.13 -2.49 0.81
C SER A 202 -16.10 -1.00 1.15
N GLU A 203 -16.09 -0.67 2.44
CA GLU A 203 -15.87 0.67 3.00
C GLU A 203 -15.00 0.53 4.24
N LEU A 204 -14.06 1.45 4.45
CA LEU A 204 -13.19 1.40 5.63
C LEU A 204 -13.97 1.55 6.94
N SER A 205 -15.11 2.23 6.92
CA SER A 205 -16.01 2.32 8.09
C SER A 205 -16.43 0.96 8.65
N GLN A 206 -16.52 -0.09 7.81
CA GLN A 206 -16.88 -1.45 8.22
C GLN A 206 -15.78 -2.14 9.04
N VAL A 207 -14.53 -1.68 8.93
CA VAL A 207 -13.41 -2.15 9.76
C VAL A 207 -13.72 -1.96 11.24
N LEU A 208 -14.36 -0.85 11.61
CA LEU A 208 -14.76 -0.57 13.01
C LEU A 208 -15.73 -1.63 13.55
N ASP A 209 -16.64 -2.11 12.71
CA ASP A 209 -17.61 -3.14 13.12
C ASP A 209 -16.95 -4.51 13.26
N ILE A 210 -16.04 -4.84 12.34
CA ILE A 210 -15.26 -6.09 12.38
C ILE A 210 -14.36 -6.16 13.62
N LEU A 211 -13.92 -5.01 14.13
CA LEU A 211 -12.99 -4.93 15.28
C LEU A 211 -13.68 -4.68 16.63
N LYS A 212 -15.01 -4.69 16.73
CA LYS A 212 -15.74 -4.43 17.98
C LYS A 212 -15.39 -5.36 19.13
N ASP A 213 -14.98 -6.59 18.80
CA ASP A 213 -14.68 -7.63 19.78
C ASP A 213 -13.17 -7.78 20.05
N CYS A 214 -12.32 -6.79 19.64
CA CYS A 214 -10.86 -6.79 19.83
C CYS A 214 -10.41 -5.91 20.99
#